data_47492aba8bf5015fde8501756a3fe7a6
#
_entry.id   47492aba8bf5015fde8501756a3fe7a6
#
_cell.length_a   1.000
_cell.length_b   1.000
_cell.length_c   1.000
_cell.angle_alpha   90.00
_cell.angle_beta   90.00
_cell.angle_gamma   90.00
#
_symmetry.space_group_name_H-M   'P 1'
#
loop_
_entity.id
_entity.type
_entity.pdbx_description
1 polymer ?
#
loop_
_entity_poly.entity_id
_entity_poly.type
_entity_poly.pdbx_seq_one_letter_code
_entity_poly.pdbx_strand_id
1 'polypeptide(L)' 'MDYFDEIDLQDCPCCGSVGSIEEEGGWCLYVQCVYCGAHTAELSYKNEAERQDAARRVAINWNLRKVISPGPGE' A
#
# COMPACT_ATOMS: atom_id res chain seq x y z
N MET A 1 0.83 -4.13 -19.35
CA MET A 1 0.07 -3.48 -18.29
C MET A 1 0.54 -3.99 -16.94
N ASP A 2 0.71 -3.09 -16.00
CA ASP A 2 1.18 -3.47 -14.68
C ASP A 2 0.08 -4.21 -13.91
N TYR A 3 0.48 -5.29 -13.22
CA TYR A 3 -0.44 -6.04 -12.39
C TYR A 3 -1.13 -5.13 -11.35
N PHE A 4 -0.40 -4.15 -10.87
CA PHE A 4 -0.91 -3.26 -9.82
C PHE A 4 -2.08 -2.40 -10.31
N ASP A 5 -2.19 -2.18 -11.60
CA ASP A 5 -3.30 -1.40 -12.14
C ASP A 5 -4.63 -2.12 -12.01
N GLU A 6 -4.61 -3.43 -11.79
CA GLU A 6 -5.83 -4.23 -11.66
C GLU A 6 -6.30 -4.33 -10.21
N ILE A 7 -5.53 -3.81 -9.28
CA ILE A 7 -5.87 -3.88 -7.86
C ILE A 7 -6.70 -2.66 -7.49
N ASP A 8 -7.89 -2.91 -6.96
CA ASP A 8 -8.77 -1.84 -6.50
C ASP A 8 -8.35 -1.36 -5.12
N LEU A 9 -8.08 -0.08 -5.02
CA LEU A 9 -7.75 0.56 -3.74
C LEU A 9 -8.84 1.56 -3.41
N GLN A 10 -9.37 1.48 -2.20
CA GLN A 10 -10.36 2.43 -1.73
C GLN A 10 -9.68 3.76 -1.38
N ASP A 11 -10.50 4.76 -1.13
CA ASP A 11 -9.97 6.06 -0.74
C ASP A 11 -9.25 5.96 0.60
N CYS A 12 -8.30 6.87 0.79
CA CYS A 12 -7.55 6.93 2.04
C CYS A 12 -8.51 7.07 3.23
N PRO A 13 -8.37 6.24 4.26
CA PRO A 13 -9.25 6.34 5.42
C PRO A 13 -8.99 7.59 6.26
N CYS A 14 -7.89 8.28 6.04
CA CYS A 14 -7.54 9.47 6.81
C CYS A 14 -7.97 10.76 6.13
N CYS A 15 -7.73 10.88 4.83
CA CYS A 15 -8.01 12.14 4.14
C CYS A 15 -8.91 12.00 2.92
N GLY A 16 -9.21 10.78 2.50
CA GLY A 16 -10.09 10.55 1.37
C GLY A 16 -9.41 10.64 0.01
N SER A 17 -8.10 10.79 -0.03
CA SER A 17 -7.36 10.81 -1.29
C SER A 17 -7.07 9.40 -1.77
N VAL A 18 -6.45 9.30 -2.94
CA VAL A 18 -6.16 7.99 -3.51
C VAL A 18 -4.91 7.38 -2.90
N GLY A 19 -4.90 6.05 -2.80
CA GLY A 19 -3.71 5.32 -2.40
C GLY A 19 -2.94 4.84 -3.61
N SER A 20 -1.67 4.56 -3.40
CA SER A 20 -0.79 4.07 -4.45
C SER A 20 0.11 2.99 -3.88
N ILE A 21 0.32 1.93 -4.66
CA ILE A 21 1.25 0.88 -4.26
C ILE A 21 2.66 1.34 -4.57
N GLU A 22 3.49 1.39 -3.53
CA GLU A 22 4.88 1.82 -3.65
C GLU A 22 5.80 0.65 -3.37
N GLU A 23 6.93 0.63 -4.05
CA GLU A 23 7.97 -0.37 -3.81
C GLU A 23 9.21 0.32 -3.28
N GLU A 24 9.88 -0.32 -2.33
CA GLU A 24 11.08 0.23 -1.74
C GLU A 24 12.21 -0.77 -1.83
N GLY A 25 13.33 -0.34 -2.38
CA GLY A 25 14.51 -1.17 -2.50
C GLY A 25 14.37 -2.36 -3.43
N GLY A 26 13.23 -2.51 -4.09
CA GLY A 26 13.00 -3.64 -4.98
C GLY A 26 12.75 -4.95 -4.27
N TRP A 27 12.46 -4.93 -2.96
CA TRP A 27 12.27 -6.14 -2.19
C TRP A 27 11.09 -6.06 -1.21
N CYS A 28 10.45 -4.91 -1.08
CA CYS A 28 9.25 -4.79 -0.27
C CYS A 28 8.31 -3.76 -0.90
N LEU A 29 7.05 -3.80 -0.50
CA LEU A 29 6.07 -2.85 -1.01
C LEU A 29 5.01 -2.58 0.04
N TYR A 30 4.26 -1.51 -0.20
CA TYR A 30 3.20 -1.06 0.69
C TYR A 30 2.27 -0.13 -0.09
N VAL A 31 1.11 0.17 0.48
CA VAL A 31 0.22 1.18 -0.10
C VAL A 31 0.38 2.47 0.70
N GLN A 32 0.49 3.58 0.01
CA GLN A 32 0.66 4.88 0.65
C GLN A 32 -0.30 5.88 0.01
N CYS A 33 -0.87 6.74 0.86
CA CYS A 33 -1.65 7.86 0.37
C CYS A 33 -0.73 8.90 -0.24
N VAL A 34 -1.06 9.36 -1.44
CA VAL A 34 -0.21 10.34 -2.13
C VAL A 34 -0.36 11.74 -1.55
N TYR A 35 -1.29 11.93 -0.64
CA TYR A 35 -1.58 13.26 -0.10
C TYR A 35 -1.16 13.39 1.37
N CYS A 36 -1.69 12.54 2.24
CA CYS A 36 -1.42 12.69 3.68
C CYS A 36 -0.30 11.80 4.19
N GLY A 37 0.16 10.84 3.38
CA GLY A 37 1.26 9.97 3.77
C GLY A 37 0.89 8.76 4.60
N ALA A 38 -0.39 8.55 4.88
CA ALA A 38 -0.82 7.33 5.57
C ALA A 38 -0.44 6.10 4.72
N HIS A 39 0.02 5.04 5.35
CA HIS A 39 0.51 3.89 4.61
C HIS A 39 0.25 2.60 5.38
N THR A 40 0.23 1.49 4.64
CA THR A 40 0.12 0.18 5.26
C THR A 40 1.49 -0.30 5.75
N ALA A 41 1.49 -1.39 6.50
CA ALA A 41 2.74 -2.05 6.84
C ALA A 41 3.40 -2.58 5.56
N GLU A 42 4.72 -2.60 5.55
CA GLU A 42 5.49 -3.09 4.40
C GLU A 42 5.50 -4.61 4.41
N LEU A 43 5.37 -5.18 3.22
CA LEU A 43 5.48 -6.63 3.03
C LEU A 43 6.61 -6.91 2.07
N SER A 44 7.50 -7.82 2.48
CA SER A 44 8.65 -8.17 1.65
C SER A 44 8.30 -9.30 0.70
N TYR A 45 9.10 -9.43 -0.35
CA TYR A 45 8.94 -10.49 -1.34
C TYR A 45 10.33 -10.89 -1.85
N LYS A 46 10.44 -12.12 -2.35
CA LYS A 46 11.70 -12.65 -2.84
C LYS A 46 11.69 -12.89 -4.35
N ASN A 47 10.51 -12.99 -4.95
CA ASN A 47 10.40 -13.26 -6.37
C ASN A 47 9.11 -12.62 -6.88
N GLU A 48 8.88 -12.73 -8.19
CA GLU A 48 7.73 -12.07 -8.81
C GLU A 48 6.41 -12.62 -8.32
N ALA A 49 6.31 -13.92 -8.07
CA ALA A 49 5.07 -14.50 -7.58
C ALA A 49 4.74 -13.95 -6.19
N GLU A 50 5.75 -13.86 -5.32
CA GLU A 50 5.54 -13.29 -3.99
C GLU A 50 5.27 -11.81 -4.06
N ARG A 51 5.86 -11.11 -5.03
CA ARG A 51 5.61 -9.70 -5.22
C ARG A 51 4.14 -9.44 -5.52
N GLN A 52 3.55 -10.24 -6.38
CA GLN A 52 2.13 -10.09 -6.71
C GLN A 52 1.25 -10.41 -5.50
N ASP A 53 1.62 -11.42 -4.73
CA ASP A 53 0.88 -11.77 -3.53
C ASP A 53 0.98 -10.66 -2.49
N ALA A 54 2.18 -10.11 -2.30
CA ALA A 54 2.38 -9.02 -1.36
C ALA A 54 1.56 -7.78 -1.76
N ALA A 55 1.52 -7.48 -3.06
CA ALA A 55 0.73 -6.35 -3.54
C ALA A 55 -0.75 -6.53 -3.20
N ARG A 56 -1.25 -7.75 -3.38
CA ARG A 56 -2.64 -8.04 -3.04
C ARG A 56 -2.89 -7.88 -1.55
N ARG A 57 -1.95 -8.35 -0.73
CA ARG A 57 -2.10 -8.28 0.72
C ARG A 57 -2.07 -6.85 1.23
N VAL A 58 -1.17 -6.02 0.71
CA VAL A 58 -1.15 -4.62 1.14
C VAL A 58 -2.41 -3.89 0.69
N ALA A 59 -2.93 -4.25 -0.49
CA ALA A 59 -4.19 -3.66 -0.94
C ALA A 59 -5.34 -4.05 -0.02
N ILE A 60 -5.38 -5.30 0.43
CA ILE A 60 -6.40 -5.73 1.39
C ILE A 60 -6.26 -4.96 2.70
N ASN A 61 -5.04 -4.80 3.19
CA ASN A 61 -4.81 -4.04 4.41
C ASN A 61 -5.28 -2.60 4.26
N TRP A 62 -4.98 -1.99 3.12
CA TRP A 62 -5.43 -0.63 2.84
C TRP A 62 -6.95 -0.53 2.85
N ASN A 63 -7.61 -1.47 2.17
CA ASN A 63 -9.07 -1.46 2.06
C ASN A 63 -9.75 -1.77 3.39
N LEU A 64 -9.07 -2.47 4.29
CA LEU A 64 -9.56 -2.72 5.63
C LEU A 64 -9.19 -1.59 6.60
N ARG A 65 -8.60 -0.51 6.08
CA ARG A 65 -8.19 0.66 6.85
C ARG A 65 -7.10 0.35 7.88
N LYS A 66 -6.28 -0.64 7.58
CA LYS A 66 -5.15 -0.98 8.45
C LYS A 66 -3.93 -0.18 8.03
N VAL A 67 -3.97 1.10 8.31
CA VAL A 67 -2.91 2.02 7.90
C VAL A 67 -2.30 2.71 9.10
N ILE A 68 -1.06 3.15 8.92
CA ILE A 68 -0.32 3.89 9.94
C ILE A 68 -0.32 5.35 9.50
N SER A 69 -0.79 6.22 10.37
CA SER A 69 -0.80 7.65 10.10
C SER A 69 0.54 8.25 10.50
N PRO A 70 1.17 9.06 9.62
CA PRO A 70 2.44 9.69 9.96
C PRO A 70 2.27 10.98 10.73
N GLY A 71 1.10 11.25 11.25
CA GLY A 71 0.83 12.53 11.90
C GLY A 71 1.77 12.80 13.07
N PRO A 72 2.02 14.08 13.36
CA PRO A 72 2.87 14.45 14.49
C PRO A 72 2.22 14.01 15.81
N GLY A 73 3.05 13.66 16.75
CA GLY A 73 2.58 13.25 18.05
C GLY A 73 2.29 11.76 18.14
N GLU A 74 2.55 11.05 17.09
CA GLU A 74 2.37 9.59 17.08
C GLU A 74 3.44 8.88 17.86
#